data_10a22876da8a18f9f321364a185207d6
#
_entry.id   10a22876da8a18f9f321364a185207d6
#
_cell.length_a   1.000
_cell.length_b   1.000
_cell.length_c   1.000
_cell.angle_alpha   90.00
_cell.angle_beta   90.00
_cell.angle_gamma   90.00
#
_symmetry.space_group_name_H-M   'P 1'
#
loop_
_entity.id
_entity.type
_entity.pdbx_description
1 polymer ?
#
loop_
_entity_poly.entity_id
_entity_poly.type
_entity_poly.pdbx_seq_one_letter_code
_entity_poly.pdbx_strand_id
1 'polypeptide(L)'
;PSTTGAAKAVGEVLPQVKGKMTGMSFRIPTPTVSVVDLTFTAARDTSIEEIDAKLKEASKTYLKDILGYTDEELVSTDFIHDNRSSIYDSLATLQNNLKGEKRFFKVVSWYDNEWGYSNRVVDLVRFMAGKDGSL
;
A
#
# COMPACT_ATOMS: atom_id res chain seq x y z
N PRO A 1 8.55 7.58 17.61
CA PRO A 1 7.71 6.41 17.40
C PRO A 1 6.40 6.52 18.19
N SER A 2 5.33 5.92 17.65
CA SER A 2 4.05 5.82 18.34
C SER A 2 3.37 4.48 18.02
N THR A 3 2.40 4.08 18.83
CA THR A 3 1.56 2.93 18.52
C THR A 3 0.64 3.24 17.34
N THR A 4 0.26 2.20 16.59
CA THR A 4 -0.74 2.29 15.53
C THR A 4 -1.69 1.10 15.59
N GLY A 5 -2.96 1.35 15.34
CA GLY A 5 -3.96 0.30 15.18
C GLY A 5 -3.99 -0.32 13.77
N ALA A 6 -3.24 0.24 12.81
CA ALA A 6 -3.33 -0.14 11.41
C ALA A 6 -3.05 -1.61 11.16
N ALA A 7 -1.97 -2.17 11.72
CA ALA A 7 -1.63 -3.59 11.54
C ALA A 7 -2.72 -4.54 12.08
N LYS A 8 -3.40 -4.15 13.16
CA LYS A 8 -4.53 -4.90 13.70
C LYS A 8 -5.77 -4.78 12.80
N ALA A 9 -6.06 -3.55 12.32
CA ALA A 9 -7.20 -3.28 11.46
C ALA A 9 -7.11 -4.04 10.12
N VAL A 10 -5.93 -4.19 9.55
CA VAL A 10 -5.73 -5.01 8.33
C VAL A 10 -6.22 -6.45 8.54
N GLY A 11 -5.98 -7.04 9.70
CA GLY A 11 -6.45 -8.39 10.02
C GLY A 11 -7.97 -8.55 10.09
N GLU A 12 -8.73 -7.45 10.29
CA GLU A 12 -10.20 -7.50 10.30
C GLU A 12 -10.77 -7.50 8.87
N VAL A 13 -10.09 -6.87 7.91
CA VAL A 13 -10.52 -6.85 6.49
C VAL A 13 -9.87 -7.94 5.65
N LEU A 14 -8.72 -8.46 6.08
CA LEU A 14 -8.00 -9.58 5.46
C LEU A 14 -7.75 -10.69 6.49
N PRO A 15 -8.72 -11.56 6.74
CA PRO A 15 -8.61 -12.58 7.79
C PRO A 15 -7.38 -13.49 7.68
N GLN A 16 -6.84 -13.67 6.48
CA GLN A 16 -5.65 -14.51 6.22
C GLN A 16 -4.38 -14.00 6.92
N VAL A 17 -4.32 -12.69 7.24
CA VAL A 17 -3.18 -12.07 7.93
C VAL A 17 -3.49 -11.72 9.39
N LYS A 18 -4.67 -12.06 9.89
CA LYS A 18 -5.06 -11.82 11.29
C LYS A 18 -4.09 -12.49 12.26
N GLY A 19 -3.54 -11.70 13.18
CA GLY A 19 -2.54 -12.16 14.16
C GLY A 19 -1.13 -12.40 13.60
N LYS A 20 -0.92 -12.17 12.30
CA LYS A 20 0.40 -12.34 11.65
C LYS A 20 1.12 -11.01 11.41
N MET A 21 0.45 -9.89 11.67
CA MET A 21 1.01 -8.57 11.44
C MET A 21 1.23 -7.83 12.76
N THR A 22 2.33 -7.13 12.82
CA THR A 22 2.62 -6.15 13.86
C THR A 22 3.16 -4.88 13.21
N GLY A 23 3.12 -3.76 13.92
CA GLY A 23 3.64 -2.52 13.37
C GLY A 23 3.65 -1.40 14.40
N MET A 24 4.37 -0.37 14.03
CA MET A 24 4.46 0.90 14.74
C MET A 24 4.42 2.03 13.73
N SER A 25 4.26 3.25 14.18
CA SER A 25 4.33 4.42 13.31
C SER A 25 5.38 5.41 13.80
N PHE A 26 5.95 6.15 12.86
CA PHE A 26 6.71 7.35 13.14
C PHE A 26 5.85 8.59 12.86
N ARG A 27 5.95 9.59 13.74
CA ARG A 27 5.37 10.91 13.52
C ARG A 27 6.51 11.86 13.21
N ILE A 28 6.47 12.49 12.07
CA ILE A 28 7.49 13.42 11.58
C ILE A 28 6.83 14.75 11.18
N PRO A 29 7.56 15.86 11.22
CA PRO A 29 7.04 17.19 10.89
C PRO A 29 6.96 17.36 9.36
N THR A 30 5.98 16.72 8.74
CA THR A 30 5.67 16.85 7.32
C THR A 30 4.22 17.32 7.14
N PRO A 31 3.88 18.13 6.12
CA PRO A 31 2.53 18.64 5.92
C PRO A 31 1.49 17.53 5.77
N THR A 32 1.73 16.59 4.89
CA THR A 32 0.90 15.42 4.61
C THR A 32 1.75 14.34 3.96
N VAL A 33 1.13 13.29 3.48
CA VAL A 33 1.72 12.09 2.88
C VAL A 33 2.39 11.19 3.92
N SER A 34 2.07 9.95 3.83
CA SER A 34 2.61 8.88 4.65
C SER A 34 3.25 7.79 3.79
N VAL A 35 4.09 6.99 4.41
CA VAL A 35 4.73 5.85 3.77
C VAL A 35 4.47 4.59 4.59
N VAL A 36 4.18 3.50 3.91
CA VAL A 36 4.18 2.15 4.49
C VAL A 36 5.46 1.46 4.07
N ASP A 37 6.19 0.99 5.05
CA ASP A 37 7.37 0.12 4.92
C ASP A 37 6.94 -1.27 5.40
N LEU A 38 6.70 -2.18 4.46
CA LEU A 38 6.22 -3.52 4.76
C LEU A 38 7.31 -4.55 4.51
N THR A 39 7.74 -5.22 5.58
CA THR A 39 8.61 -6.39 5.51
C THR A 39 7.77 -7.65 5.66
N PHE A 40 7.98 -8.63 4.78
CA PHE A 40 7.19 -9.87 4.80
C PHE A 40 7.96 -11.08 4.27
N THR A 41 7.48 -12.26 4.65
CA THR A 41 7.92 -13.54 4.08
C THR A 41 6.84 -14.04 3.13
N ALA A 42 7.17 -14.22 1.87
CA ALA A 42 6.26 -14.77 0.87
C ALA A 42 5.95 -16.25 1.15
N ALA A 43 4.76 -16.71 0.76
CA ALA A 43 4.35 -18.10 0.95
C ALA A 43 5.15 -19.09 0.09
N ARG A 44 5.72 -18.62 -1.01
CA ARG A 44 6.58 -19.39 -1.93
C ARG A 44 7.80 -18.57 -2.36
N ASP A 45 8.75 -19.23 -2.96
CA ASP A 45 9.88 -18.55 -3.62
C ASP A 45 9.35 -17.61 -4.70
N THR A 46 9.89 -16.40 -4.74
CA THR A 46 9.57 -15.36 -5.71
C THR A 46 10.78 -14.45 -5.93
N SER A 47 10.61 -13.38 -6.70
CA SER A 47 11.66 -12.39 -6.96
C SER A 47 11.09 -10.97 -6.93
N ILE A 48 11.97 -9.97 -6.90
CA ILE A 48 11.58 -8.56 -7.02
C ILE A 48 10.82 -8.34 -8.34
N GLU A 49 11.32 -8.90 -9.43
CA GLU A 49 10.73 -8.73 -10.77
C GLU A 49 9.31 -9.31 -10.84
N GLU A 50 9.07 -10.43 -10.17
CA GLU A 50 7.73 -11.02 -10.11
C GLU A 50 6.77 -10.17 -9.28
N ILE A 51 7.22 -9.65 -8.13
CA ILE A 51 6.43 -8.76 -7.26
C ILE A 51 6.10 -7.48 -8.03
N ASP A 52 7.10 -6.87 -8.64
CA ASP A 52 6.98 -5.65 -9.42
C ASP A 52 5.99 -5.81 -10.58
N ALA A 53 6.15 -6.85 -11.38
CA ALA A 53 5.24 -7.15 -12.49
C ALA A 53 3.79 -7.33 -12.03
N LYS A 54 3.57 -8.02 -10.90
CA LYS A 54 2.24 -8.25 -10.33
C LYS A 54 1.60 -6.97 -9.83
N LEU A 55 2.33 -6.11 -9.13
CA LEU A 55 1.81 -4.86 -8.62
C LEU A 55 1.56 -3.86 -9.76
N LYS A 56 2.45 -3.83 -10.76
CA LYS A 56 2.27 -3.02 -11.98
C LYS A 56 1.05 -3.47 -12.79
N GLU A 57 0.82 -4.78 -12.91
CA GLU A 57 -0.38 -5.34 -13.54
C GLU A 57 -1.65 -4.95 -12.76
N ALA A 58 -1.65 -5.16 -11.44
CA ALA A 58 -2.78 -4.84 -10.58
C ALA A 58 -3.18 -3.36 -10.66
N SER A 59 -2.19 -2.45 -10.67
CA SER A 59 -2.43 -1.00 -10.77
C SER A 59 -3.07 -0.57 -12.10
N LYS A 60 -2.94 -1.37 -13.15
CA LYS A 60 -3.52 -1.11 -14.48
C LYS A 60 -4.84 -1.82 -14.73
N THR A 61 -5.18 -2.77 -13.87
CA THR A 61 -6.35 -3.66 -14.06
C THR A 61 -7.35 -3.54 -12.91
N TYR A 62 -7.44 -4.54 -12.04
CA TYR A 62 -8.48 -4.65 -11.01
C TYR A 62 -8.31 -3.70 -9.82
N LEU A 63 -7.14 -3.09 -9.64
CA LEU A 63 -6.89 -2.03 -8.65
C LEU A 63 -6.63 -0.67 -9.32
N LYS A 64 -7.03 -0.51 -10.58
CA LYS A 64 -6.92 0.77 -11.26
C LYS A 64 -7.59 1.87 -10.42
N ASP A 65 -6.94 3.03 -10.34
CA ASP A 65 -7.36 4.21 -9.56
C ASP A 65 -7.34 4.02 -8.03
N ILE A 66 -7.01 2.80 -7.54
CA ILE A 66 -6.83 2.49 -6.11
C ILE A 66 -5.36 2.26 -5.78
N LEU A 67 -4.67 1.47 -6.59
CA LEU A 67 -3.23 1.23 -6.50
C LEU A 67 -2.50 2.01 -7.59
N GLY A 68 -1.48 2.77 -7.20
CA GLY A 68 -0.50 3.36 -8.09
C GLY A 68 0.77 2.53 -8.17
N TYR A 69 1.56 2.82 -9.16
CA TYR A 69 2.90 2.27 -9.39
C TYR A 69 3.81 3.41 -9.82
N THR A 70 5.00 3.48 -9.24
CA THR A 70 6.07 4.38 -9.69
C THR A 70 7.39 3.64 -9.83
N ASP A 71 8.15 4.02 -10.83
CA ASP A 71 9.56 3.66 -11.07
C ASP A 71 10.42 4.92 -11.22
N GLU A 72 9.97 6.03 -10.61
CA GLU A 72 10.64 7.32 -10.58
C GLU A 72 11.19 7.61 -9.18
N GLU A 73 12.27 8.39 -9.11
CA GLU A 73 12.86 8.87 -7.85
C GLU A 73 12.02 10.03 -7.28
N LEU A 74 10.97 9.70 -6.52
CA LEU A 74 10.01 10.63 -5.94
C LEU A 74 10.15 10.74 -4.42
N VAL A 75 9.63 11.84 -3.87
CA VAL A 75 9.59 12.10 -2.43
C VAL A 75 8.15 12.39 -1.99
N SER A 76 7.91 12.48 -0.68
CA SER A 76 6.56 12.62 -0.13
C SER A 76 5.73 13.76 -0.74
N THR A 77 6.34 14.89 -1.05
CA THR A 77 5.63 16.04 -1.62
C THR A 77 5.06 15.81 -3.02
N ASP A 78 5.60 14.86 -3.77
CA ASP A 78 5.13 14.51 -5.12
C ASP A 78 3.80 13.76 -5.09
N PHE A 79 3.44 13.19 -3.94
CA PHE A 79 2.20 12.44 -3.75
C PHE A 79 1.08 13.24 -3.09
N ILE A 80 1.29 14.54 -2.84
CA ILE A 80 0.24 15.41 -2.29
C ILE A 80 -0.93 15.48 -3.27
N HIS A 81 -2.14 15.25 -2.74
CA HIS A 81 -3.39 15.16 -3.50
C HIS A 81 -3.47 14.00 -4.50
N ASP A 82 -2.67 12.95 -4.32
CA ASP A 82 -2.89 11.72 -5.07
C ASP A 82 -4.16 11.02 -4.57
N ASN A 83 -5.06 10.70 -5.49
CA ASN A 83 -6.37 10.10 -5.18
C ASN A 83 -6.27 8.62 -4.80
N ARG A 84 -5.16 7.96 -5.11
CA ARG A 84 -4.99 6.53 -4.91
C ARG A 84 -4.74 6.22 -3.44
N SER A 85 -5.16 5.05 -3.01
CA SER A 85 -5.00 4.61 -1.62
C SER A 85 -3.59 4.14 -1.28
N SER A 86 -2.83 3.74 -2.28
CA SER A 86 -1.45 3.27 -2.14
C SER A 86 -0.72 3.42 -3.47
N ILE A 87 0.50 3.93 -3.46
CA ILE A 87 1.37 4.01 -4.64
C ILE A 87 2.61 3.19 -4.34
N TYR A 88 2.72 2.02 -4.98
CA TYR A 88 3.87 1.14 -4.84
C TYR A 88 5.11 1.77 -5.48
N ASP A 89 6.19 1.81 -4.71
CA ASP A 89 7.49 2.32 -5.12
C ASP A 89 8.40 1.13 -5.49
N SER A 90 8.58 0.92 -6.78
CA SER A 90 9.35 -0.22 -7.28
C SER A 90 10.85 -0.07 -7.00
N LEU A 91 11.36 1.16 -6.98
CA LEU A 91 12.78 1.42 -6.71
C LEU A 91 13.16 1.17 -5.25
N ALA A 92 12.19 1.25 -4.33
CA ALA A 92 12.39 1.00 -2.90
C ALA A 92 12.19 -0.47 -2.50
N THR A 93 11.89 -1.36 -3.44
CA THR A 93 11.68 -2.78 -3.17
C THR A 93 13.02 -3.49 -2.95
N LEU A 94 13.12 -4.20 -1.84
CA LEU A 94 14.34 -4.92 -1.46
C LEU A 94 14.06 -6.39 -1.24
N GLN A 95 15.02 -7.22 -1.62
CA GLN A 95 15.07 -8.63 -1.26
C GLN A 95 16.20 -8.86 -0.27
N ASN A 96 16.00 -9.80 0.66
CA ASN A 96 17.08 -10.25 1.53
C ASN A 96 18.21 -10.84 0.68
N ASN A 97 19.46 -10.46 1.01
CA ASN A 97 20.66 -10.91 0.30
C ASN A 97 21.33 -12.14 0.94
N LEU A 98 20.67 -12.82 1.87
CA LEU A 98 21.15 -14.09 2.41
C LEU A 98 21.09 -15.17 1.34
N LYS A 99 22.20 -15.91 1.20
CA LYS A 99 22.32 -16.95 0.19
C LYS A 99 21.21 -18.01 0.35
N GLY A 100 20.44 -18.21 -0.70
CA GLY A 100 19.34 -19.19 -0.74
C GLY A 100 18.00 -18.67 -0.20
N GLU A 101 17.92 -17.46 0.36
CA GLU A 101 16.65 -16.86 0.75
C GLU A 101 15.97 -16.21 -0.46
N LYS A 102 14.75 -16.65 -0.77
CA LYS A 102 13.97 -16.17 -1.91
C LYS A 102 12.56 -15.74 -1.55
N ARG A 103 12.28 -15.59 -0.27
CA ARG A 103 10.92 -15.29 0.21
C ARG A 103 10.82 -14.07 1.09
N PHE A 104 11.94 -13.48 1.51
CA PHE A 104 11.94 -12.37 2.44
C PHE A 104 12.18 -11.04 1.71
N PHE A 105 11.17 -10.17 1.75
CA PHE A 105 11.13 -8.92 1.00
C PHE A 105 10.72 -7.74 1.88
N LYS A 106 11.11 -6.57 1.41
CA LYS A 106 10.63 -5.28 1.87
C LYS A 106 10.03 -4.53 0.68
N VAL A 107 8.83 -4.01 0.85
CA VAL A 107 8.16 -3.16 -0.13
C VAL A 107 7.77 -1.84 0.51
N VAL A 108 7.78 -0.79 -0.29
CA VAL A 108 7.42 0.56 0.14
C VAL A 108 6.23 1.04 -0.68
N SER A 109 5.31 1.71 -0.02
CA SER A 109 4.23 2.41 -0.72
C SER A 109 3.93 3.76 -0.08
N TRP A 110 3.60 4.73 -0.92
CA TRP A 110 3.22 6.09 -0.55
C TRP A 110 1.71 6.27 -0.58
N TYR A 111 1.19 7.20 0.19
CA TYR A 111 -0.21 7.61 0.13
C TYR A 111 -0.41 8.98 0.77
N ASP A 112 -1.28 9.80 0.19
CA ASP A 112 -1.79 10.96 0.89
C ASP A 112 -2.84 10.50 1.90
N ASN A 113 -2.49 10.55 3.18
CA ASN A 113 -3.31 10.02 4.28
C ASN A 113 -4.62 10.79 4.50
N GLU A 114 -4.75 11.99 3.95
CA GLU A 114 -5.97 12.80 4.01
C GLU A 114 -6.76 12.69 2.71
N TRP A 115 -6.13 12.92 1.58
CA TRP A 115 -6.76 12.97 0.28
C TRP A 115 -7.21 11.60 -0.22
N GLY A 116 -6.35 10.59 -0.12
CA GLY A 116 -6.66 9.22 -0.53
C GLY A 116 -7.85 8.65 0.23
N TYR A 117 -7.89 8.82 1.57
CA TYR A 117 -9.03 8.40 2.38
C TYR A 117 -10.33 9.11 1.99
N SER A 118 -10.28 10.44 1.82
CA SER A 118 -11.44 11.25 1.44
C SER A 118 -12.04 10.78 0.10
N ASN A 119 -11.20 10.44 -0.86
CA ASN A 119 -11.64 9.87 -2.13
C ASN A 119 -12.34 8.50 -1.95
N ARG A 120 -11.85 7.63 -1.08
CA ARG A 120 -12.53 6.35 -0.77
C ARG A 120 -13.89 6.55 -0.11
N VAL A 121 -14.06 7.58 0.72
CA VAL A 121 -15.38 7.92 1.28
C VAL A 121 -16.35 8.32 0.17
N VAL A 122 -15.92 9.16 -0.77
CA VAL A 122 -16.73 9.53 -1.94
C VAL A 122 -17.08 8.33 -2.80
N ASP A 123 -16.12 7.44 -3.03
CA ASP A 123 -16.37 6.20 -3.80
C ASP A 123 -17.38 5.28 -3.10
N LEU A 124 -17.32 5.19 -1.77
CA LEU A 124 -18.30 4.43 -0.99
C LEU A 124 -19.71 5.01 -1.15
N VAL A 125 -19.85 6.34 -1.07
CA VAL A 125 -21.15 7.01 -1.28
C VAL A 125 -21.69 6.72 -2.68
N ARG A 126 -20.84 6.83 -3.71
CA ARG A 126 -21.22 6.49 -5.10
C ARG A 126 -21.63 5.03 -5.24
N PHE A 127 -20.89 4.12 -4.64
CA PHE A 127 -21.22 2.70 -4.64
C PHE A 127 -22.57 2.42 -3.99
N MET A 128 -22.85 3.03 -2.84
CA MET A 128 -24.14 2.90 -2.14
C MET A 128 -25.27 3.45 -2.99
N ALA A 129 -25.14 4.66 -3.52
CA ALA A 129 -26.15 5.27 -4.39
C ALA A 129 -26.43 4.44 -5.66
N GLY A 130 -25.41 3.87 -6.26
CA GLY A 130 -25.57 2.95 -7.40
C GLY A 130 -26.29 1.65 -7.03
N LYS A 131 -26.14 1.16 -5.80
CA LYS A 131 -26.89 -0.01 -5.30
C LYS A 131 -28.35 0.29 -5.03
N ASP A 132 -28.66 1.49 -4.55
CA ASP A 132 -30.01 1.92 -4.22
C ASP A 132 -30.76 2.48 -5.46
N GLY A 133 -30.13 2.52 -6.62
CA GLY A 133 -30.72 3.06 -7.84
C GLY A 133 -30.88 4.59 -7.84
N SER A 134 -30.11 5.30 -7.01
CA SER A 134 -30.16 6.76 -6.89
C SER A 134 -29.21 7.49 -7.85
N LEU A 135 -28.40 6.74 -8.63
CA LEU A 135 -27.48 7.23 -9.67
C LEU A 135 -27.64 6.40 -10.92
#